data_9ac54735e33ed045aa28119eb0d0bbc6
#
_entry.id   9ac54735e33ed045aa28119eb0d0bbc6
#
_cell.length_a   1.000
_cell.length_b   1.000
_cell.length_c   1.000
_cell.angle_alpha   90.00
_cell.angle_beta   90.00
_cell.angle_gamma   90.00
#
_symmetry.space_group_name_H-M   'P 1'
#
loop_
_entity.id
_entity.type
_entity.pdbx_description
1 polymer ?
#
loop_
_entity_poly.entity_id
_entity_poly.type
_entity_poly.pdbx_seq_one_letter_code
_entity_poly.pdbx_strand_id
1 'polypeptide(L)'
;MSRVTLHTVQSAPEAARSFLENAQKNSGFIPNLLAVLANAPAALETYVTVSALNGKSELSLAEREVVQLIAATNHGCDFCVAGHTAVALNKAKLPPEVVSALREKATVPVEKLETLAAFAREVIATRGKVSDQTFNQFKAAGYTEGNALEVILGISLATLCNFANVFADTPLNPELAPYRA
;
A
#
# COMPACT_ATOMS: atom_id res chain seq x y z
N MET A 1 13.70 13.51 -11.63
CA MET A 1 12.85 13.13 -12.81
C MET A 1 12.67 11.64 -12.80
N SER A 2 11.48 11.12 -13.17
CA SER A 2 11.26 9.68 -13.23
C SER A 2 12.22 9.00 -14.23
N ARG A 3 12.69 7.78 -13.89
CA ARG A 3 13.54 6.95 -14.77
C ARG A 3 12.78 6.34 -15.94
N VAL A 4 11.46 6.26 -15.84
CA VAL A 4 10.57 5.71 -16.87
C VAL A 4 9.53 6.76 -17.27
N THR A 5 8.89 6.55 -18.42
CA THR A 5 7.86 7.47 -18.90
C THR A 5 6.67 7.51 -17.93
N LEU A 6 6.25 8.72 -17.58
CA LEU A 6 4.96 8.96 -16.93
C LEU A 6 3.90 9.10 -18.03
N HIS A 7 3.12 8.06 -18.24
CA HIS A 7 2.11 8.05 -19.29
C HIS A 7 0.87 8.87 -18.91
N THR A 8 0.36 9.59 -19.89
CA THR A 8 -1.02 10.10 -19.93
C THR A 8 -1.92 9.08 -20.62
N VAL A 9 -3.22 9.28 -20.61
CA VAL A 9 -4.16 8.45 -21.39
C VAL A 9 -3.75 8.38 -22.87
N GLN A 10 -3.34 9.53 -23.46
CA GLN A 10 -2.99 9.64 -24.87
C GLN A 10 -1.67 8.94 -25.21
N SER A 11 -0.68 9.00 -24.31
CA SER A 11 0.65 8.44 -24.56
C SER A 11 0.77 6.97 -24.15
N ALA A 12 -0.20 6.46 -23.39
CA ALA A 12 -0.14 5.08 -22.87
C ALA A 12 -0.35 4.04 -23.99
N PRO A 13 0.28 2.85 -23.84
CA PRO A 13 -0.08 1.68 -24.63
C PRO A 13 -1.60 1.44 -24.61
N GLU A 14 -2.17 0.98 -25.73
CA GLU A 14 -3.62 0.81 -25.86
C GLU A 14 -4.23 -0.02 -24.72
N ALA A 15 -3.59 -1.13 -24.36
CA ALA A 15 -4.04 -2.02 -23.29
C ALA A 15 -4.02 -1.38 -21.87
N ALA A 16 -3.33 -0.23 -21.68
CA ALA A 16 -3.27 0.48 -20.41
C ALA A 16 -4.27 1.65 -20.33
N ARG A 17 -4.79 2.15 -21.46
CA ARG A 17 -5.56 3.41 -21.51
C ARG A 17 -6.79 3.40 -20.62
N SER A 18 -7.60 2.35 -20.70
CA SER A 18 -8.83 2.24 -19.91
C SER A 18 -8.60 2.30 -18.42
N PHE A 19 -7.47 1.77 -17.92
CA PHE A 19 -7.11 1.85 -16.50
C PHE A 19 -6.78 3.29 -16.08
N LEU A 20 -6.05 4.04 -16.93
CA LEU A 20 -5.72 5.43 -16.65
C LEU A 20 -6.95 6.34 -16.72
N GLU A 21 -7.85 6.12 -17.70
CA GLU A 21 -9.13 6.83 -17.80
C GLU A 21 -9.99 6.62 -16.56
N ASN A 22 -10.12 5.37 -16.11
CA ASN A 22 -10.85 5.03 -14.91
C ASN A 22 -10.23 5.69 -13.65
N ALA A 23 -8.90 5.69 -13.54
CA ALA A 23 -8.22 6.36 -12.44
C ALA A 23 -8.49 7.87 -12.44
N GLN A 24 -8.37 8.51 -13.57
CA GLN A 24 -8.66 9.95 -13.75
C GLN A 24 -10.11 10.29 -13.40
N LYS A 25 -11.06 9.46 -13.83
CA LYS A 25 -12.49 9.64 -13.53
C LYS A 25 -12.79 9.49 -12.04
N ASN A 26 -12.15 8.53 -11.35
CA ASN A 26 -12.45 8.21 -9.96
C ASN A 26 -11.73 9.13 -8.96
N SER A 27 -10.53 9.63 -9.30
CA SER A 27 -9.67 10.38 -8.40
C SER A 27 -9.49 11.85 -8.80
N GLY A 28 -9.96 12.24 -9.99
CA GLY A 28 -9.75 13.58 -10.54
C GLY A 28 -8.36 13.78 -11.19
N PHE A 29 -7.44 12.86 -10.99
CA PHE A 29 -6.09 12.85 -11.57
C PHE A 29 -5.60 11.42 -11.79
N ILE A 30 -4.53 11.26 -12.56
CA ILE A 30 -3.84 9.99 -12.72
C ILE A 30 -2.74 9.90 -11.67
N PRO A 31 -2.82 8.98 -10.68
CA PRO A 31 -1.70 8.74 -9.78
C PRO A 31 -0.43 8.37 -10.57
N ASN A 32 0.69 9.00 -10.27
CA ASN A 32 1.94 8.76 -11.00
C ASN A 32 2.40 7.29 -10.93
N LEU A 33 2.04 6.54 -9.87
CA LEU A 33 2.20 5.09 -9.83
C LEU A 33 1.56 4.40 -11.04
N LEU A 34 0.31 4.76 -11.40
CA LEU A 34 -0.38 4.15 -12.53
C LEU A 34 0.23 4.61 -13.86
N ALA A 35 0.66 5.87 -13.93
CA ALA A 35 1.38 6.40 -15.08
C ALA A 35 2.71 5.65 -15.32
N VAL A 36 3.41 5.26 -14.25
CA VAL A 36 4.62 4.42 -14.29
C VAL A 36 4.27 2.99 -14.70
N LEU A 37 3.29 2.36 -14.05
CA LEU A 37 2.89 0.98 -14.33
C LEU A 37 2.35 0.80 -15.76
N ALA A 38 1.82 1.86 -16.38
CA ALA A 38 1.32 1.83 -17.75
C ALA A 38 2.40 1.48 -18.80
N ASN A 39 3.70 1.62 -18.46
CA ASN A 39 4.78 1.10 -19.31
C ASN A 39 4.72 -0.43 -19.48
N ALA A 40 4.07 -1.14 -18.55
CA ALA A 40 3.86 -2.59 -18.58
C ALA A 40 2.37 -2.87 -18.29
N PRO A 41 1.50 -2.93 -19.31
CA PRO A 41 0.04 -3.09 -19.12
C PRO A 41 -0.32 -4.27 -18.21
N ALA A 42 0.39 -5.39 -18.30
CA ALA A 42 0.17 -6.55 -17.43
C ALA A 42 0.46 -6.23 -15.95
N ALA A 43 1.47 -5.42 -15.64
CA ALA A 43 1.76 -5.00 -14.26
C ALA A 43 0.67 -4.04 -13.74
N LEU A 44 0.19 -3.14 -14.60
CA LEU A 44 -0.91 -2.24 -14.26
C LEU A 44 -2.21 -3.00 -14.00
N GLU A 45 -2.57 -3.93 -14.86
CA GLU A 45 -3.75 -4.77 -14.70
C GLU A 45 -3.66 -5.64 -13.44
N THR A 46 -2.48 -6.25 -13.18
CA THR A 46 -2.22 -7.00 -11.95
C THR A 46 -2.45 -6.12 -10.72
N TYR A 47 -1.88 -4.91 -10.71
CA TYR A 47 -2.08 -3.99 -9.60
C TYR A 47 -3.57 -3.67 -9.38
N VAL A 48 -4.29 -3.27 -10.42
CA VAL A 48 -5.70 -2.90 -10.31
C VAL A 48 -6.55 -4.08 -9.85
N THR A 49 -6.30 -5.27 -10.41
CA THR A 49 -7.04 -6.50 -10.07
C THR A 49 -6.78 -6.92 -8.62
N VAL A 50 -5.51 -7.01 -8.22
CA VAL A 50 -5.14 -7.41 -6.86
C VAL A 50 -5.60 -6.37 -5.83
N SER A 51 -5.53 -5.07 -6.15
CA SER A 51 -6.06 -4.00 -5.31
C SER A 51 -7.57 -4.15 -5.07
N ALA A 52 -8.32 -4.46 -6.13
CA ALA A 52 -9.76 -4.71 -6.00
C ALA A 52 -10.08 -5.97 -5.17
N LEU A 53 -9.28 -7.03 -5.29
CA LEU A 53 -9.41 -8.25 -4.49
C LEU A 53 -9.03 -7.98 -3.02
N ASN A 54 -7.94 -7.28 -2.76
CA ASN A 54 -7.56 -6.86 -1.41
C ASN A 54 -8.64 -6.01 -0.74
N GLY A 55 -9.39 -5.22 -1.53
CA GLY A 55 -10.54 -4.46 -1.06
C GLY A 55 -11.71 -5.31 -0.56
N LYS A 56 -11.76 -6.60 -0.91
CA LYS A 56 -12.80 -7.58 -0.50
C LYS A 56 -12.37 -8.44 0.69
N SER A 57 -11.16 -8.23 1.24
CA SER A 57 -10.68 -8.97 2.39
C SER A 57 -11.54 -8.68 3.64
N GLU A 58 -11.48 -9.56 4.64
CA GLU A 58 -12.14 -9.37 5.93
C GLU A 58 -11.47 -8.27 6.78
N LEU A 59 -10.20 -7.96 6.51
CA LEU A 59 -9.51 -6.84 7.14
C LEU A 59 -10.24 -5.53 6.80
N SER A 60 -10.57 -4.75 7.81
CA SER A 60 -11.14 -3.41 7.64
C SER A 60 -10.21 -2.49 6.83
N LEU A 61 -10.74 -1.40 6.29
CA LEU A 61 -9.90 -0.42 5.58
C LEU A 61 -8.77 0.09 6.49
N ALA A 62 -9.04 0.32 7.76
CA ALA A 62 -8.04 0.77 8.73
C ALA A 62 -6.89 -0.25 8.89
N GLU A 63 -7.24 -1.53 9.04
CA GLU A 63 -6.26 -2.61 9.16
C GLU A 63 -5.45 -2.80 7.86
N ARG A 64 -6.09 -2.70 6.70
CA ARG A 64 -5.36 -2.72 5.42
C ARG A 64 -4.37 -1.56 5.30
N GLU A 65 -4.76 -0.34 5.72
CA GLU A 65 -3.84 0.80 5.68
C GLU A 65 -2.67 0.66 6.65
N VAL A 66 -2.86 0.00 7.80
CA VAL A 66 -1.74 -0.38 8.69
C VAL A 66 -0.74 -1.26 7.92
N VAL A 67 -1.22 -2.31 7.24
CA VAL A 67 -0.36 -3.21 6.44
C VAL A 67 0.36 -2.45 5.33
N GLN A 68 -0.35 -1.57 4.60
CA GLN A 68 0.23 -0.79 3.51
C GLN A 68 1.29 0.20 4.00
N LEU A 69 1.06 0.90 5.11
CA LEU A 69 2.04 1.83 5.68
C LEU A 69 3.27 1.09 6.22
N ILE A 70 3.09 -0.06 6.87
CA ILE A 70 4.21 -0.92 7.31
C ILE A 70 5.05 -1.35 6.10
N ALA A 71 4.44 -1.82 5.03
CA ALA A 71 5.16 -2.22 3.83
C ALA A 71 5.88 -1.03 3.17
N ALA A 72 5.19 0.11 2.99
CA ALA A 72 5.75 1.30 2.36
C ALA A 72 6.96 1.85 3.13
N THR A 73 6.89 1.93 4.46
CA THR A 73 7.98 2.41 5.31
C THR A 73 9.16 1.43 5.34
N ASN A 74 8.89 0.11 5.36
CA ASN A 74 9.96 -0.90 5.33
C ASN A 74 10.69 -0.94 3.99
N HIS A 75 9.96 -0.76 2.88
CA HIS A 75 10.53 -0.75 1.53
C HIS A 75 11.10 0.63 1.12
N GLY A 76 10.95 1.67 1.94
CA GLY A 76 11.49 3.00 1.67
C GLY A 76 10.78 3.72 0.50
N CYS A 77 9.46 3.53 0.35
CA CYS A 77 8.69 4.15 -0.73
C CYS A 77 7.95 5.41 -0.23
N ASP A 78 8.58 6.57 -0.32
CA ASP A 78 7.99 7.85 0.11
C ASP A 78 6.68 8.18 -0.61
N PHE A 79 6.59 7.86 -1.92
CA PHE A 79 5.34 7.98 -2.68
C PHE A 79 4.21 7.19 -2.04
N CYS A 80 4.49 5.95 -1.67
CA CYS A 80 3.48 5.06 -1.09
C CYS A 80 3.14 5.48 0.35
N VAL A 81 4.13 5.92 1.13
CA VAL A 81 3.88 6.49 2.47
C VAL A 81 2.92 7.67 2.37
N ALA A 82 3.15 8.62 1.45
CA ALA A 82 2.26 9.76 1.27
C ALA A 82 0.85 9.34 0.85
N GLY A 83 0.74 8.45 -0.15
CA GLY A 83 -0.55 7.96 -0.65
C GLY A 83 -1.37 7.26 0.44
N HIS A 84 -0.76 6.32 1.16
CA HIS A 84 -1.43 5.58 2.23
C HIS A 84 -1.68 6.43 3.47
N THR A 85 -0.84 7.43 3.78
CA THR A 85 -1.15 8.43 4.81
C THR A 85 -2.44 9.19 4.48
N ALA A 86 -2.61 9.62 3.23
CA ALA A 86 -3.83 10.31 2.79
C ALA A 86 -5.08 9.42 2.96
N VAL A 87 -5.01 8.14 2.57
CA VAL A 87 -6.12 7.19 2.72
C VAL A 87 -6.39 6.90 4.20
N ALA A 88 -5.36 6.64 4.99
CA ALA A 88 -5.44 6.33 6.41
C ALA A 88 -6.16 7.44 7.20
N LEU A 89 -5.78 8.70 6.98
CA LEU A 89 -6.38 9.85 7.65
C LEU A 89 -7.77 10.18 7.12
N ASN A 90 -7.95 10.26 5.79
CA ASN A 90 -9.15 10.83 5.19
C ASN A 90 -10.26 9.81 4.95
N LYS A 91 -9.93 8.54 4.66
CA LYS A 91 -10.91 7.49 4.37
C LYS A 91 -11.04 6.48 5.49
N ALA A 92 -9.93 5.91 5.96
CA ALA A 92 -9.93 4.94 7.04
C ALA A 92 -10.17 5.57 8.42
N LYS A 93 -9.99 6.89 8.55
CA LYS A 93 -10.18 7.65 9.80
C LYS A 93 -9.33 7.12 10.95
N LEU A 94 -8.13 6.63 10.63
CA LEU A 94 -7.16 6.28 11.66
C LEU A 94 -6.77 7.52 12.46
N PRO A 95 -6.59 7.39 13.79
CA PRO A 95 -6.09 8.47 14.62
C PRO A 95 -4.72 8.96 14.11
N PRO A 96 -4.46 10.29 14.12
CA PRO A 96 -3.18 10.85 13.65
C PRO A 96 -1.97 10.25 14.34
N GLU A 97 -2.05 9.94 15.64
CA GLU A 97 -0.99 9.32 16.42
C GLU A 97 -0.66 7.89 15.96
N VAL A 98 -1.66 7.13 15.48
CA VAL A 98 -1.46 5.81 14.88
C VAL A 98 -0.70 5.95 13.56
N VAL A 99 -1.11 6.89 12.71
CA VAL A 99 -0.47 7.14 11.42
C VAL A 99 0.96 7.63 11.59
N SER A 100 1.20 8.53 12.57
CA SER A 100 2.56 8.99 12.91
C SER A 100 3.46 7.84 13.34
N ALA A 101 2.98 7.01 14.27
CA ALA A 101 3.73 5.84 14.75
C ALA A 101 4.10 4.87 13.60
N LEU A 102 3.16 4.61 12.67
CA LEU A 102 3.43 3.76 11.50
C LEU A 102 4.49 4.36 10.57
N ARG A 103 4.45 5.68 10.35
CA ARG A 103 5.42 6.40 9.51
C ARG A 103 6.81 6.43 10.14
N GLU A 104 6.88 6.61 11.45
CA GLU A 104 8.11 6.69 12.24
C GLU A 104 8.68 5.31 12.60
N LYS A 105 8.00 4.22 12.19
CA LYS A 105 8.34 2.83 12.57
C LYS A 105 8.34 2.60 14.09
N ALA A 106 7.56 3.41 14.80
CA ALA A 106 7.37 3.31 16.23
C ALA A 106 6.26 2.30 16.59
N THR A 107 6.11 2.03 17.89
CA THR A 107 5.01 1.20 18.42
C THR A 107 3.68 1.92 18.23
N VAL A 108 2.70 1.23 17.67
CA VAL A 108 1.35 1.77 17.44
C VAL A 108 0.59 1.82 18.77
N PRO A 109 -0.03 2.97 19.14
CA PRO A 109 -0.66 3.13 20.46
C PRO A 109 -1.95 2.32 20.67
N VAL A 110 -2.46 1.67 19.62
CA VAL A 110 -3.65 0.80 19.68
C VAL A 110 -3.20 -0.66 19.63
N GLU A 111 -3.36 -1.39 20.74
CA GLU A 111 -2.83 -2.74 20.95
C GLU A 111 -3.15 -3.71 19.82
N LYS A 112 -4.43 -3.77 19.39
CA LYS A 112 -4.85 -4.64 18.28
C LYS A 112 -4.12 -4.29 16.98
N LEU A 113 -3.98 -2.99 16.67
CA LEU A 113 -3.28 -2.55 15.46
C LEU A 113 -1.77 -2.72 15.56
N GLU A 114 -1.18 -2.60 16.76
CA GLU A 114 0.23 -2.93 16.97
C GLU A 114 0.50 -4.41 16.74
N THR A 115 -0.38 -5.29 17.21
CA THR A 115 -0.25 -6.73 16.96
C THR A 115 -0.28 -7.05 15.45
N LEU A 116 -1.18 -6.41 14.70
CA LEU A 116 -1.22 -6.51 13.23
C LEU A 116 0.07 -5.97 12.59
N ALA A 117 0.52 -4.80 13.05
CA ALA A 117 1.74 -4.17 12.56
C ALA A 117 2.98 -5.03 12.83
N ALA A 118 3.09 -5.61 14.04
CA ALA A 118 4.17 -6.53 14.40
C ALA A 118 4.18 -7.77 13.51
N PHE A 119 3.02 -8.37 13.28
CA PHE A 119 2.87 -9.51 12.37
C PHE A 119 3.33 -9.15 10.94
N ALA A 120 2.86 -8.01 10.40
CA ALA A 120 3.23 -7.57 9.07
C ALA A 120 4.74 -7.26 8.96
N ARG A 121 5.35 -6.64 9.99
CA ARG A 121 6.80 -6.39 10.05
C ARG A 121 7.58 -7.71 10.01
N GLU A 122 7.17 -8.72 10.78
CA GLU A 122 7.86 -10.01 10.81
C GLU A 122 7.69 -10.78 9.50
N VAL A 123 6.50 -10.76 8.87
CA VAL A 123 6.28 -11.34 7.54
C VAL A 123 7.28 -10.75 6.53
N ILE A 124 7.45 -9.43 6.52
CA ILE A 124 8.38 -8.75 5.60
C ILE A 124 9.84 -9.12 5.91
N ALA A 125 10.24 -9.01 7.18
CA ALA A 125 11.62 -9.23 7.61
C ALA A 125 12.09 -10.67 7.37
N THR A 126 11.20 -11.65 7.58
CA THR A 126 11.52 -13.07 7.50
C THR A 126 11.09 -13.73 6.20
N ARG A 127 10.47 -12.98 5.28
CA ARG A 127 9.89 -13.51 4.03
C ARG A 127 8.88 -14.63 4.29
N GLY A 128 8.01 -14.39 5.29
CA GLY A 128 6.92 -15.30 5.66
C GLY A 128 7.26 -16.34 6.73
N LYS A 129 8.50 -16.41 7.23
CA LYS A 129 8.88 -17.31 8.34
C LYS A 129 8.53 -16.69 9.70
N VAL A 130 7.25 -16.41 9.91
CA VAL A 130 6.77 -15.83 11.17
C VAL A 130 6.93 -16.84 12.30
N SER A 131 7.37 -16.36 13.47
CA SER A 131 7.49 -17.19 14.68
C SER A 131 6.11 -17.61 15.22
N ASP A 132 6.06 -18.77 15.87
CA ASP A 132 4.84 -19.24 16.54
C ASP A 132 4.36 -18.22 17.60
N GLN A 133 5.29 -17.55 18.26
CA GLN A 133 4.97 -16.50 19.25
C GLN A 133 4.17 -15.37 18.61
N THR A 134 4.66 -14.76 17.55
CA THR A 134 3.99 -13.65 16.87
C THR A 134 2.66 -14.11 16.26
N PHE A 135 2.60 -15.31 15.66
CA PHE A 135 1.36 -15.82 15.11
C PHE A 135 0.31 -16.11 16.20
N ASN A 136 0.72 -16.63 17.35
CA ASN A 136 -0.20 -16.85 18.47
C ASN A 136 -0.69 -15.53 19.09
N GLN A 137 0.16 -14.51 19.19
CA GLN A 137 -0.26 -13.17 19.60
C GLN A 137 -1.27 -12.56 18.62
N PHE A 138 -1.02 -12.70 17.31
CA PHE A 138 -1.92 -12.24 16.25
C PHE A 138 -3.33 -12.90 16.39
N LYS A 139 -3.38 -14.21 16.61
CA LYS A 139 -4.64 -14.90 16.86
C LYS A 139 -5.30 -14.49 18.19
N ALA A 140 -4.53 -14.28 19.24
CA ALA A 140 -5.04 -13.83 20.54
C ALA A 140 -5.67 -12.43 20.46
N ALA A 141 -5.19 -11.57 19.55
CA ALA A 141 -5.80 -10.27 19.26
C ALA A 141 -7.10 -10.35 18.44
N GLY A 142 -7.56 -11.57 18.11
CA GLY A 142 -8.82 -11.82 17.42
C GLY A 142 -8.70 -11.92 15.90
N TYR A 143 -7.50 -12.01 15.35
CA TYR A 143 -7.30 -12.26 13.92
C TYR A 143 -7.33 -13.77 13.62
N THR A 144 -7.78 -14.10 12.42
CA THR A 144 -7.88 -15.48 11.93
C THR A 144 -6.65 -15.89 11.09
N GLU A 145 -6.55 -17.17 10.78
CA GLU A 145 -5.59 -17.68 9.79
C GLU A 145 -5.85 -17.09 8.40
N GLY A 146 -7.13 -16.85 8.06
CA GLY A 146 -7.53 -16.13 6.85
C GLY A 146 -6.95 -14.72 6.82
N ASN A 147 -7.07 -13.97 7.93
CA ASN A 147 -6.52 -12.63 8.02
C ASN A 147 -4.98 -12.62 7.90
N ALA A 148 -4.28 -13.65 8.38
CA ALA A 148 -2.83 -13.77 8.16
C ALA A 148 -2.47 -13.86 6.67
N LEU A 149 -3.24 -14.63 5.89
CA LEU A 149 -3.07 -14.71 4.43
C LEU A 149 -3.47 -13.40 3.72
N GLU A 150 -4.47 -12.69 4.23
CA GLU A 150 -4.85 -11.36 3.73
C GLU A 150 -3.78 -10.31 4.01
N VAL A 151 -3.06 -10.39 5.13
CA VAL A 151 -1.86 -9.56 5.38
C VAL A 151 -0.79 -9.83 4.32
N ILE A 152 -0.54 -11.11 4.01
CA ILE A 152 0.42 -11.49 2.94
C ILE A 152 -0.04 -10.97 1.58
N LEU A 153 -1.33 -11.06 1.25
CA LEU A 153 -1.91 -10.46 0.05
C LEU A 153 -1.64 -8.95 0.00
N GLY A 154 -1.93 -8.23 1.09
CA GLY A 154 -1.68 -6.79 1.19
C GLY A 154 -0.20 -6.42 1.02
N ILE A 155 0.72 -7.20 1.61
CA ILE A 155 2.17 -7.01 1.47
C ILE A 155 2.61 -7.28 0.02
N SER A 156 2.08 -8.31 -0.65
CA SER A 156 2.43 -8.62 -2.04
C SER A 156 2.02 -7.49 -2.99
N LEU A 157 0.81 -6.94 -2.80
CA LEU A 157 0.34 -5.76 -3.52
C LEU A 157 1.23 -4.54 -3.27
N ALA A 158 1.54 -4.28 -2.00
CA ALA A 158 2.43 -3.19 -1.61
C ALA A 158 3.82 -3.35 -2.22
N THR A 159 4.39 -4.56 -2.23
CA THR A 159 5.73 -4.83 -2.77
C THR A 159 5.81 -4.45 -4.25
N LEU A 160 4.81 -4.83 -5.06
CA LEU A 160 4.74 -4.44 -6.46
C LEU A 160 4.79 -2.91 -6.61
N CYS A 161 3.95 -2.19 -5.87
CA CYS A 161 3.84 -0.74 -5.94
C CYS A 161 5.10 -0.03 -5.43
N ASN A 162 5.58 -0.46 -4.25
CA ASN A 162 6.72 0.16 -3.60
C ASN A 162 7.98 0.02 -4.47
N PHE A 163 8.24 -1.18 -4.98
CA PHE A 163 9.41 -1.43 -5.81
C PHE A 163 9.31 -0.72 -7.16
N ALA A 164 8.12 -0.68 -7.77
CA ALA A 164 7.91 0.08 -9.01
C ALA A 164 8.17 1.57 -8.81
N ASN A 165 7.66 2.16 -7.74
CA ASN A 165 7.85 3.59 -7.43
C ASN A 165 9.30 3.91 -7.09
N VAL A 166 9.97 3.10 -6.26
CA VAL A 166 11.38 3.28 -5.89
C VAL A 166 12.28 3.11 -7.12
N PHE A 167 12.07 2.05 -7.92
CA PHE A 167 12.81 1.83 -9.16
C PHE A 167 12.65 2.99 -10.14
N ALA A 168 11.43 3.46 -10.34
CA ALA A 168 11.12 4.51 -11.31
C ALA A 168 11.49 5.93 -10.84
N ASP A 169 11.87 6.11 -9.57
CA ASP A 169 12.02 7.44 -8.96
C ASP A 169 10.75 8.28 -9.20
N THR A 170 9.60 7.69 -8.83
CA THR A 170 8.28 8.24 -9.14
C THR A 170 8.06 9.56 -8.39
N PRO A 171 7.89 10.70 -9.08
CA PRO A 171 7.63 11.97 -8.42
C PRO A 171 6.25 11.92 -7.73
N LEU A 172 6.18 12.56 -6.56
CA LEU A 172 4.92 12.67 -5.84
C LEU A 172 3.94 13.55 -6.62
N ASN A 173 2.68 13.10 -6.71
CA ASN A 173 1.61 13.94 -7.25
C ASN A 173 1.41 15.18 -6.36
N PRO A 174 1.08 16.36 -6.94
CA PRO A 174 0.80 17.57 -6.15
C PRO A 174 -0.29 17.36 -5.09
N GLU A 175 -1.31 16.55 -5.40
CA GLU A 175 -2.43 16.23 -4.50
C GLU A 175 -2.01 15.46 -3.25
N LEU A 176 -0.85 14.79 -3.30
CA LEU A 176 -0.29 14.04 -2.18
C LEU A 176 0.77 14.85 -1.40
N ALA A 177 1.15 16.04 -1.88
CA ALA A 177 2.18 16.86 -1.23
C ALA A 177 1.93 17.17 0.26
N PRO A 178 0.68 17.37 0.73
CA PRO A 178 0.40 17.56 2.16
C PRO A 178 0.76 16.38 3.06
N TYR A 179 0.92 15.17 2.48
CA TYR A 179 1.18 13.92 3.20
C TYR A 179 2.62 13.41 3.04
N ARG A 180 3.51 14.22 2.48
CA ARG A 180 4.92 13.86 2.28
C ARG A 180 5.56 13.35 3.58
N ALA A 181 6.44 12.33 3.44
CA ALA A 181 7.22 11.76 4.54
C ALA A 181 8.26 12.75 5.06
#